data_999fe169c5c8ef25a08b84fe6eb05cac
#
_entry.id   999fe169c5c8ef25a08b84fe6eb05cac
#
_cell.length_a   1.000
_cell.length_b   1.000
_cell.length_c   1.000
_cell.angle_alpha   90.00
_cell.angle_beta   90.00
_cell.angle_gamma   90.00
#
_symmetry.space_group_name_H-M   'P 1'
#
loop_
_entity.id
_entity.type
_entity.pdbx_description
1 polymer ?
#
loop_
_entity_poly.entity_id
_entity_poly.type
_entity_poly.pdbx_seq_one_letter_code
_entity_poly.pdbx_strand_id
1 'polypeptide(L)' 'KEVYRHLLERGERMYSESIGEKRMRIAALLEELEAALQQEQPQHIREVFRRVKSALDEWEADAVSFFS' A
#
# COMPACT_ATOMS: atom_id res chain seq x y z
N LYS A 1 -10.07 6.13 -9.49
CA LYS A 1 -10.20 7.37 -8.74
C LYS A 1 -8.85 7.87 -8.27
N GLU A 2 -8.77 9.15 -8.02
CA GLU A 2 -7.54 9.80 -7.60
C GLU A 2 -6.96 9.20 -6.32
N VAL A 3 -7.82 8.90 -5.37
CA VAL A 3 -7.36 8.39 -4.07
C VAL A 3 -6.69 7.03 -4.23
N TYR A 4 -7.21 6.21 -5.12
CA TYR A 4 -6.59 4.90 -5.35
C TYR A 4 -5.24 5.05 -6.04
N ARG A 5 -5.17 5.93 -7.02
CA ARG A 5 -3.91 6.18 -7.73
C ARG A 5 -2.85 6.73 -6.78
N HIS A 6 -3.24 7.64 -5.90
CA HIS A 6 -2.31 8.21 -4.93
C HIS A 6 -1.76 7.15 -3.98
N LEU A 7 -2.61 6.21 -3.58
CA LEU A 7 -2.14 5.14 -2.70
C LEU A 7 -1.16 4.23 -3.42
N LEU A 8 -1.44 3.91 -4.68
CA LEU A 8 -0.52 3.09 -5.48
C LEU A 8 0.82 3.80 -5.66
N GLU A 9 0.80 5.09 -5.95
CA GLU A 9 2.04 5.86 -6.11
C GLU A 9 2.85 5.90 -4.80
N ARG A 10 2.14 6.09 -3.68
CA ARG A 10 2.79 6.08 -2.38
C ARG A 10 3.45 4.73 -2.11
N GLY A 11 2.72 3.65 -2.41
CA GLY A 11 3.25 2.31 -2.22
C GLY A 11 4.46 2.04 -3.09
N GLU A 12 4.44 2.51 -4.34
CA GLU A 12 5.57 2.33 -5.24
C GLU A 12 6.80 3.08 -4.74
N ARG A 13 6.60 4.28 -4.21
CA ARG A 13 7.71 5.03 -3.63
C ARG A 13 8.29 4.29 -2.43
N MET A 14 7.43 3.79 -1.55
CA MET A 14 7.90 3.04 -0.39
C MET A 14 8.59 1.75 -0.80
N TYR A 15 8.10 1.11 -1.86
CA TYR A 15 8.72 -0.08 -2.41
C TYR A 15 10.15 0.21 -2.85
N SER A 16 10.34 1.33 -3.56
CA SER A 16 11.67 1.67 -4.07
C SER A 16 12.64 2.02 -2.95
N GLU A 17 12.12 2.44 -1.78
CA GLU A 17 12.94 2.80 -0.64
C GLU A 17 13.17 1.65 0.34
N SER A 18 12.56 0.50 0.07
CA SER A 18 12.62 -0.63 0.98
C SER A 18 13.47 -1.76 0.40
N ILE A 19 13.92 -2.66 1.28
CA ILE A 19 14.67 -3.83 0.87
C ILE A 19 14.13 -5.04 1.63
N GLY A 20 14.48 -6.23 1.13
CA GLY A 20 14.18 -7.47 1.82
C GLY A 20 12.71 -7.79 1.91
N GLU A 21 12.33 -8.34 3.05
CA GLU A 21 10.97 -8.83 3.26
C GLU A 21 9.94 -7.72 3.20
N LYS A 22 10.27 -6.57 3.73
CA LYS A 22 9.35 -5.43 3.70
C LYS A 22 9.00 -5.05 2.26
N ARG A 23 10.01 -5.03 1.38
CA ARG A 23 9.80 -4.73 -0.02
C ARG A 23 8.84 -5.72 -0.65
N MET A 24 9.03 -6.99 -0.34
CA MET A 24 8.17 -8.04 -0.89
C MET A 24 6.73 -7.90 -0.40
N ARG A 25 6.55 -7.52 0.87
CA ARG A 25 5.21 -7.31 1.41
C ARG A 25 4.51 -6.14 0.76
N ILE A 26 5.24 -5.05 0.52
CA ILE A 26 4.67 -3.90 -0.15
C ILE A 26 4.23 -4.29 -1.56
N ALA A 27 5.07 -5.03 -2.29
CA ALA A 27 4.73 -5.48 -3.64
C ALA A 27 3.44 -6.32 -3.64
N ALA A 28 3.31 -7.22 -2.67
CA ALA A 28 2.12 -8.07 -2.59
C ALA A 28 0.87 -7.24 -2.35
N LEU A 29 0.96 -6.23 -1.48
CA LEU A 29 -0.18 -5.36 -1.19
C LEU A 29 -0.58 -4.55 -2.41
N LEU A 30 0.40 -4.03 -3.15
CA LEU A 30 0.10 -3.26 -4.36
C LEU A 30 -0.56 -4.13 -5.42
N GLU A 31 -0.09 -5.36 -5.58
CA GLU A 31 -0.71 -6.29 -6.52
C GLU A 31 -2.15 -6.59 -6.12
N GLU A 32 -2.39 -6.74 -4.83
CA GLU A 32 -3.74 -7.02 -4.34
C GLU A 32 -4.67 -5.85 -4.64
N LEU A 33 -4.20 -4.63 -4.43
CA LEU A 33 -5.02 -3.45 -4.72
C LEU A 33 -5.30 -3.34 -6.22
N GLU A 34 -4.29 -3.55 -7.05
CA GLU A 34 -4.48 -3.48 -8.49
C GLU A 34 -5.47 -4.53 -8.98
N ALA A 35 -5.37 -5.75 -8.43
CA ALA A 35 -6.32 -6.80 -8.79
C ALA A 35 -7.74 -6.44 -8.38
N ALA A 36 -7.88 -5.87 -7.18
CA ALA A 36 -9.21 -5.45 -6.71
C ALA A 36 -9.81 -4.39 -7.61
N LEU A 37 -8.99 -3.44 -8.07
CA LEU A 37 -9.46 -2.39 -8.96
C LEU A 37 -9.94 -2.95 -10.29
N GLN A 38 -9.27 -3.98 -10.78
CA GLN A 38 -9.67 -4.61 -12.04
C GLN A 38 -10.97 -5.38 -11.93
N GLN A 39 -11.28 -5.90 -10.76
CA GLN A 39 -12.53 -6.63 -10.54
C GLN A 39 -13.74 -5.72 -10.45
N GLU A 40 -13.54 -4.45 -10.21
CA GLU A 40 -14.59 -3.43 -10.23
C GLU A 40 -15.74 -3.72 -9.26
N GLN A 41 -15.42 -4.28 -8.11
CA GLN A 41 -16.40 -4.50 -7.04
C GLN A 41 -16.13 -3.47 -5.93
N PRO A 42 -16.97 -2.44 -5.83
CA PRO A 42 -16.66 -1.30 -4.95
C PRO A 42 -16.40 -1.67 -3.50
N GLN A 43 -17.15 -2.64 -2.98
CA GLN A 43 -16.98 -3.02 -1.58
C GLN A 43 -15.64 -3.69 -1.34
N HIS A 44 -15.26 -4.56 -2.27
CA HIS A 44 -13.98 -5.25 -2.18
C HIS A 44 -12.82 -4.26 -2.33
N ILE A 45 -12.96 -3.31 -3.25
CA ILE A 45 -11.94 -2.27 -3.44
C ILE A 45 -11.74 -1.49 -2.15
N ARG A 46 -12.83 -1.11 -1.48
CA ARG A 46 -12.73 -0.34 -0.24
C ARG A 46 -12.01 -1.13 0.85
N GLU A 47 -12.31 -2.42 0.94
CA GLU A 47 -11.66 -3.27 1.95
C GLU A 47 -10.17 -3.38 1.71
N VAL A 48 -9.78 -3.64 0.47
CA VAL A 48 -8.38 -3.78 0.13
C VAL A 48 -7.65 -2.44 0.30
N PHE A 49 -8.30 -1.35 -0.15
CA PHE A 49 -7.74 0.00 0.02
C PHE A 49 -7.43 0.28 1.49
N ARG A 50 -8.39 -0.01 2.37
CA ARG A 50 -8.20 0.24 3.79
C ARG A 50 -7.04 -0.56 4.36
N ARG A 51 -6.94 -1.82 3.97
CA ARG A 51 -5.89 -2.69 4.46
C ARG A 51 -4.51 -2.23 3.99
N VAL A 52 -4.41 -1.89 2.71
CA VAL A 52 -3.14 -1.41 2.15
C VAL A 52 -2.74 -0.10 2.81
N LYS A 53 -3.69 0.83 2.93
CA LYS A 53 -3.40 2.12 3.55
C LYS A 53 -2.93 1.95 4.99
N SER A 54 -3.59 1.09 5.75
CA SER A 54 -3.20 0.84 7.14
C SER A 54 -1.78 0.30 7.24
N ALA A 55 -1.44 -0.64 6.36
CA ALA A 55 -0.11 -1.23 6.38
C ALA A 55 0.97 -0.19 6.04
N LEU A 56 0.72 0.61 5.01
CA LEU A 56 1.69 1.65 4.64
C LEU A 56 1.82 2.70 5.74
N ASP A 57 0.70 3.06 6.37
CA ASP A 57 0.72 4.02 7.47
C ASP A 57 1.56 3.50 8.64
N GLU A 58 1.42 2.21 8.98
CA GLU A 58 2.18 1.63 10.08
C GLU A 58 3.67 1.64 9.79
N TRP A 59 4.06 1.28 8.58
CA TRP A 59 5.47 1.25 8.23
C TRP A 59 6.08 2.65 8.23
N GLU A 60 5.33 3.66 7.81
CA GLU A 60 5.83 5.03 7.87
C GLU A 60 5.93 5.53 9.31
N ALA A 61 4.97 5.18 10.14
CA ALA A 61 5.00 5.55 11.55
C ALA A 61 6.20 4.93 12.26
N ASP A 62 6.50 3.66 11.95
CA ASP A 62 7.65 2.98 12.52
C ASP A 62 8.95 3.66 12.12
N ALA A 63 9.06 4.07 10.87
CA ALA A 63 10.25 4.76 10.39
C ALA A 63 10.44 6.08 11.11
N VAL A 64 9.35 6.84 11.28
CA VAL A 64 9.40 8.11 12.01
C VAL A 64 9.80 7.88 13.46
N SER A 65 9.22 6.86 14.10
CA SER A 65 9.54 6.55 15.49
C SER A 65 11.02 6.20 15.65
N PHE A 66 11.58 5.51 14.67
CA PHE A 66 12.98 5.11 14.73
C PHE A 66 13.90 6.32 14.77
N PHE A 67 13.54 7.38 14.06
CA PHE A 67 14.38 8.56 13.98
C PHE A 67 14.02 9.65 14.99
N SER A 68 12.95 9.48 15.71
CA SER A 68 12.58 10.44 16.74
C SER A 68 12.97 9.95 18.11
#